data_56efcdd8585b7601b092118adc680d64
#
_entry.id   56efcdd8585b7601b092118adc680d64
#
_cell.length_a   1.000
_cell.length_b   1.000
_cell.length_c   1.000
_cell.angle_alpha   90.00
_cell.angle_beta   90.00
_cell.angle_gamma   90.00
#
_symmetry.space_group_name_H-M   'P 1'
#
loop_
_entity.id
_entity.type
_entity.pdbx_description
1 polymer ?
#
loop_
_entity_poly.entity_id
_entity_poly.type
_entity_poly.pdbx_seq_one_letter_code
_entity_poly.pdbx_strand_id
1 'polypeptide(L)'
;MYQFTHQKSRIPKKTLLAACCALFYSGNSSAADTVEYDSSFLMGTGASTIDVKRYAQGNPTPPGLYNVRVFVNGLATSSLEIPFVDIGENSAAACLTRKNLAQLHIKQPEQPVTLLAREGEEEDCLDLAKSYEKADVRFDSSDQFLDLTIPQAYVLKNYGGYVDPSLWESGINAATLAYTLNAYHTSSDNNNSDSVYGAFNSGINLGAWHFRARGNYNWTTDNGSDFDFQDRYLQRDIPAIRSQIIMGDAYTTGETFDSVNVRGVRLYSDSRMLPSALASYAPTIRGVANSNAKVTVTQNGYKIYETTVPPGEFVIDDLSPSGFGSELVITIEEADGSKRTFTQPFSSVVQMQRPGVGRWDFSAGKVIDDNLRSEPNMGQASYYYGLNNLFTGYTGIQFTDNNYLAGLLGVGINTSIGAFAVDVTHSRAEIPDDKTYQGQSYRVTWNKLFQDTGTSFNLAAYRYSTQDYLGLHDALVLIDDAKHLSADEDKNTMQTYSRMKNQFTVSINQPLNIAYEDYGSLFISGSWTDYWAANNSRTEYNVGYSKSVSWGSFSVNLQRSWNEDGEKDDAMYVSVSVPIENILGGKRKS
;
A
#
# COMPACT_ATOMS: atom_id res chain seq x y z
N MET A 1 14.58 69.67 -5.47
CA MET A 1 14.12 70.96 -4.99
C MET A 1 12.64 70.81 -4.64
N TYR A 2 12.25 71.20 -3.46
CA TYR A 2 10.97 71.11 -2.75
C TYR A 2 10.70 69.83 -2.00
N GLN A 3 11.01 69.91 -0.69
CA GLN A 3 10.48 69.13 0.41
C GLN A 3 9.07 69.59 0.77
N PHE A 4 8.19 68.64 1.04
CA PHE A 4 6.99 68.93 1.82
C PHE A 4 6.97 68.03 3.05
N THR A 5 7.16 68.63 4.19
CA THR A 5 6.98 68.08 5.54
C THR A 5 5.51 67.97 5.89
N HIS A 6 5.02 66.76 6.18
CA HIS A 6 3.73 66.57 6.83
C HIS A 6 3.89 66.18 8.32
N GLN A 7 3.44 67.11 9.14
CA GLN A 7 3.37 67.06 10.60
C GLN A 7 2.24 66.09 11.00
N LYS A 8 2.54 64.99 11.71
CA LYS A 8 1.56 64.06 12.31
C LYS A 8 1.16 64.56 13.71
N SER A 9 -0.11 64.98 13.88
CA SER A 9 -0.72 65.16 15.19
C SER A 9 -1.01 63.80 15.81
N ARG A 10 -0.45 63.53 16.99
CA ARG A 10 -0.73 62.35 17.83
C ARG A 10 -1.95 62.62 18.70
N ILE A 11 -3.06 61.86 18.51
CA ILE A 11 -4.16 61.74 19.44
C ILE A 11 -3.89 60.52 20.35
N PRO A 12 -4.00 60.60 21.66
CA PRO A 12 -3.66 59.49 22.55
C PRO A 12 -4.74 58.40 22.51
N LYS A 13 -4.32 57.16 22.19
CA LYS A 13 -5.17 55.94 22.01
C LYS A 13 -5.72 55.35 23.31
N LYS A 14 -5.79 56.05 24.41
CA LYS A 14 -6.23 55.48 25.71
C LYS A 14 -7.64 55.84 26.15
N THR A 15 -8.35 56.71 25.44
CA THR A 15 -9.71 57.14 25.81
C THR A 15 -10.82 56.51 24.97
N LEU A 16 -10.50 55.71 23.92
CA LEU A 16 -11.52 55.00 23.11
C LEU A 16 -11.82 53.59 23.59
N LEU A 17 -11.02 53.01 24.48
CA LEU A 17 -11.19 51.63 24.95
C LEU A 17 -12.16 51.49 26.12
N ALA A 18 -12.46 52.58 26.82
CA ALA A 18 -13.37 52.54 27.97
C ALA A 18 -14.86 52.72 27.60
N ALA A 19 -15.17 53.20 26.39
CA ALA A 19 -16.55 53.36 25.92
C ALA A 19 -17.14 52.12 25.21
N CYS A 20 -16.30 51.21 24.72
CA CYS A 20 -16.75 49.96 24.06
C CYS A 20 -17.00 48.81 25.04
N CYS A 21 -16.43 48.83 26.25
CA CYS A 21 -16.66 47.75 27.23
C CYS A 21 -17.92 47.91 28.07
N ALA A 22 -18.64 49.06 28.00
CA ALA A 22 -19.86 49.27 28.77
C ALA A 22 -21.16 48.89 28.02
N LEU A 23 -21.08 48.47 26.76
CA LEU A 23 -22.27 48.11 25.95
C LEU A 23 -22.43 46.60 25.69
N PHE A 24 -21.57 45.76 26.26
CA PHE A 24 -21.67 44.28 26.09
C PHE A 24 -22.05 43.51 27.36
N TYR A 25 -22.57 44.20 28.37
CA TYR A 25 -23.15 43.55 29.53
C TYR A 25 -24.69 43.70 29.54
N SER A 26 -25.33 43.41 28.42
CA SER A 26 -26.72 43.00 28.38
C SER A 26 -26.74 41.50 28.39
N GLY A 27 -27.03 40.93 29.54
CA GLY A 27 -27.18 39.47 29.71
C GLY A 27 -28.19 38.95 28.70
N ASN A 28 -27.72 38.06 27.82
CA ASN A 28 -28.62 37.15 27.13
C ASN A 28 -29.19 36.18 28.18
N SER A 29 -30.28 36.56 28.83
CA SER A 29 -31.23 35.59 29.31
C SER A 29 -31.85 34.96 28.05
N SER A 30 -31.38 33.81 27.61
CA SER A 30 -32.13 32.96 26.72
C SER A 30 -33.38 32.52 27.49
N ALA A 31 -34.44 33.33 27.38
CA ALA A 31 -35.77 32.81 27.61
C ALA A 31 -35.94 31.73 26.50
N ALA A 32 -36.12 30.48 26.86
CA ALA A 32 -36.64 29.49 25.94
C ALA A 32 -37.97 30.03 25.45
N ASP A 33 -38.02 30.43 24.17
CA ASP A 33 -39.28 30.86 23.54
C ASP A 33 -40.21 29.63 23.51
N THR A 34 -41.08 29.55 24.51
CA THR A 34 -42.18 28.57 24.50
C THR A 34 -43.20 29.08 23.48
N VAL A 35 -43.25 28.41 22.35
CA VAL A 35 -44.28 28.72 21.34
C VAL A 35 -45.60 28.13 21.80
N GLU A 36 -46.57 28.98 22.05
CA GLU A 36 -47.91 28.55 22.41
C GLU A 36 -48.73 28.32 21.14
N TYR A 37 -49.05 27.06 20.86
CA TYR A 37 -49.89 26.68 19.72
C TYR A 37 -51.36 26.70 20.12
N ASP A 38 -52.19 27.44 19.39
CA ASP A 38 -53.62 27.46 19.61
C ASP A 38 -54.28 26.29 18.83
N SER A 39 -54.84 25.33 19.59
CA SER A 39 -55.51 24.15 19.03
C SER A 39 -56.74 24.49 18.16
N SER A 40 -57.27 25.72 18.25
CA SER A 40 -58.41 26.13 17.43
C SER A 40 -58.09 26.29 15.94
N PHE A 41 -56.83 26.35 15.56
CA PHE A 41 -56.39 26.38 14.14
C PHE A 41 -56.23 24.98 13.52
N LEU A 42 -56.34 23.92 14.30
CA LEU A 42 -56.29 22.55 13.74
C LEU A 42 -57.63 22.19 13.15
N MET A 43 -57.70 22.08 11.83
CA MET A 43 -58.87 21.67 11.09
C MET A 43 -58.79 20.20 10.68
N GLY A 44 -59.77 19.38 11.01
CA GLY A 44 -59.87 17.98 10.60
C GLY A 44 -60.46 17.04 11.67
N THR A 45 -60.87 15.86 11.29
CA THR A 45 -61.51 14.85 12.16
C THR A 45 -60.63 14.28 13.26
N GLY A 46 -59.34 14.62 13.32
CA GLY A 46 -58.40 14.22 14.36
C GLY A 46 -57.87 15.37 15.23
N ALA A 47 -58.33 16.62 15.03
CA ALA A 47 -57.80 17.82 15.70
C ALA A 47 -57.94 17.80 17.24
N SER A 48 -58.95 17.13 17.76
CA SER A 48 -59.21 17.00 19.19
C SER A 48 -58.32 15.98 19.92
N THR A 49 -57.54 15.15 19.20
CA THR A 49 -56.65 14.13 19.76
C THR A 49 -55.20 14.55 19.75
N ILE A 50 -54.85 15.72 19.17
CA ILE A 50 -53.47 16.21 19.09
C ILE A 50 -53.19 17.08 20.29
N ASP A 51 -52.27 16.66 21.17
CA ASP A 51 -51.76 17.45 22.25
C ASP A 51 -50.73 18.49 21.76
N VAL A 52 -51.17 19.68 21.42
CA VAL A 52 -50.36 20.77 20.91
C VAL A 52 -49.34 21.30 21.93
N LYS A 53 -49.54 21.07 23.23
CA LYS A 53 -48.58 21.44 24.27
C LYS A 53 -47.27 20.69 24.14
N ARG A 54 -47.33 19.53 23.52
CA ARG A 54 -46.16 18.70 23.23
C ARG A 54 -45.15 19.38 22.31
N TYR A 55 -45.61 20.28 21.47
CA TYR A 55 -44.78 21.02 20.51
C TYR A 55 -44.32 22.39 21.00
N ALA A 56 -44.67 22.77 22.23
CA ALA A 56 -44.34 24.09 22.78
C ALA A 56 -42.83 24.34 22.95
N GLN A 57 -42.02 23.30 23.03
CA GLN A 57 -40.56 23.35 23.16
C GLN A 57 -39.81 22.82 21.91
N GLY A 58 -40.49 22.75 20.76
CA GLY A 58 -39.95 22.24 19.53
C GLY A 58 -40.72 21.04 18.99
N ASN A 59 -40.19 20.36 17.99
CA ASN A 59 -40.79 19.17 17.38
C ASN A 59 -40.29 17.91 18.09
N PRO A 60 -41.00 17.32 19.07
CA PRO A 60 -40.55 16.14 19.78
C PRO A 60 -40.63 14.92 18.85
N THR A 61 -39.66 14.05 18.95
CA THR A 61 -39.67 12.77 18.27
C THR A 61 -40.66 11.83 18.98
N PRO A 62 -41.76 11.36 18.29
CA PRO A 62 -42.64 10.36 18.90
C PRO A 62 -41.95 9.01 19.03
N PRO A 63 -42.34 8.17 20.02
CA PRO A 63 -41.93 6.77 20.03
C PRO A 63 -42.46 6.04 18.79
N GLY A 64 -41.63 5.15 18.20
CA GLY A 64 -42.02 4.42 16.99
C GLY A 64 -40.82 3.79 16.30
N LEU A 65 -41.07 3.15 15.17
CA LEU A 65 -40.05 2.53 14.34
C LEU A 65 -39.69 3.46 13.19
N TYR A 66 -38.42 3.84 13.06
CA TYR A 66 -37.93 4.77 12.05
C TYR A 66 -36.89 4.09 11.16
N ASN A 67 -37.00 4.29 9.86
CA ASN A 67 -35.96 3.92 8.90
C ASN A 67 -35.00 5.11 8.77
N VAL A 68 -33.85 5.04 9.44
CA VAL A 68 -32.92 6.16 9.56
C VAL A 68 -31.63 5.89 8.78
N ARG A 69 -31.11 6.92 8.13
CA ARG A 69 -29.75 6.93 7.62
C ARG A 69 -28.81 7.26 8.77
N VAL A 70 -27.89 6.35 9.08
CA VAL A 70 -26.97 6.50 10.20
C VAL A 70 -25.62 7.05 9.70
N PHE A 71 -25.18 8.12 10.35
CA PHE A 71 -23.87 8.70 10.17
C PHE A 71 -23.05 8.44 11.43
N VAL A 72 -21.81 7.99 11.26
CA VAL A 72 -20.85 7.85 12.35
C VAL A 72 -19.70 8.82 12.08
N ASN A 73 -19.52 9.81 12.96
CA ASN A 73 -18.53 10.88 12.80
C ASN A 73 -18.64 11.60 11.43
N GLY A 74 -19.87 11.88 10.99
CA GLY A 74 -20.13 12.56 9.71
C GLY A 74 -20.02 11.68 8.46
N LEU A 75 -19.67 10.40 8.59
CA LEU A 75 -19.62 9.44 7.47
C LEU A 75 -20.90 8.62 7.42
N ALA A 76 -21.59 8.62 6.27
CA ALA A 76 -22.76 7.76 6.04
C ALA A 76 -22.32 6.30 6.12
N THR A 77 -22.89 5.55 7.08
CA THR A 77 -22.48 4.17 7.35
C THR A 77 -23.50 3.17 6.82
N SER A 78 -24.76 3.30 7.21
CA SER A 78 -25.83 2.42 6.74
C SER A 78 -27.21 3.04 6.92
N SER A 79 -28.25 2.41 6.32
CA SER A 79 -29.64 2.69 6.64
C SER A 79 -30.16 1.55 7.52
N LEU A 80 -30.70 1.88 8.69
CA LEU A 80 -31.20 0.92 9.66
C LEU A 80 -32.61 1.27 10.09
N GLU A 81 -33.39 0.24 10.37
CA GLU A 81 -34.67 0.37 11.01
C GLU A 81 -34.46 0.35 12.54
N ILE A 82 -34.62 1.53 13.19
CA ILE A 82 -34.30 1.71 14.61
C ILE A 82 -35.58 2.09 15.37
N PRO A 83 -35.93 1.35 16.44
CA PRO A 83 -37.01 1.75 17.31
C PRO A 83 -36.59 2.95 18.18
N PHE A 84 -37.47 3.94 18.29
CA PHE A 84 -37.35 5.05 19.21
C PHE A 84 -38.24 4.78 20.41
N VAL A 85 -37.64 4.75 21.60
CA VAL A 85 -38.30 4.42 22.85
C VAL A 85 -38.55 5.67 23.67
N ASP A 86 -39.69 5.72 24.35
CA ASP A 86 -40.06 6.83 25.23
C ASP A 86 -39.08 6.90 26.44
N ILE A 87 -38.43 8.03 26.60
CA ILE A 87 -37.52 8.31 27.71
C ILE A 87 -38.12 9.29 28.74
N GLY A 88 -39.39 9.62 28.64
CA GLY A 88 -40.06 10.63 29.45
C GLY A 88 -39.99 12.03 28.81
N GLU A 89 -40.58 12.99 29.50
CA GLU A 89 -40.60 14.41 29.09
C GLU A 89 -41.12 14.64 27.65
N ASN A 90 -42.03 13.81 27.18
CA ASN A 90 -42.56 13.82 25.80
C ASN A 90 -41.49 13.62 24.70
N SER A 91 -40.37 12.97 24.99
CA SER A 91 -39.27 12.72 24.06
C SER A 91 -38.99 11.20 23.91
N ALA A 92 -38.56 10.80 22.73
CA ALA A 92 -38.07 9.46 22.46
C ALA A 92 -36.61 9.48 21.99
N ALA A 93 -35.86 8.48 22.42
CA ALA A 93 -34.47 8.27 22.02
C ALA A 93 -34.31 7.03 21.15
N ALA A 94 -33.32 7.04 20.27
CA ALA A 94 -32.99 5.89 19.42
C ALA A 94 -32.52 4.70 20.29
N CYS A 95 -33.17 3.56 20.13
CA CYS A 95 -32.81 2.32 20.77
C CYS A 95 -31.73 1.64 19.96
N LEU A 96 -30.47 1.88 20.32
CA LEU A 96 -29.32 1.24 19.67
C LEU A 96 -28.89 0.01 20.48
N THR A 97 -28.99 -1.15 19.87
CA THR A 97 -28.62 -2.44 20.49
C THR A 97 -27.16 -2.80 20.22
N ARG A 98 -26.62 -3.78 20.94
CA ARG A 98 -25.27 -4.32 20.67
C ARG A 98 -25.12 -4.80 19.23
N LYS A 99 -26.18 -5.35 18.64
CA LYS A 99 -26.23 -5.78 17.25
C LYS A 99 -26.11 -4.58 16.28
N ASN A 100 -26.79 -3.48 16.59
CA ASN A 100 -26.66 -2.26 15.80
C ASN A 100 -25.24 -1.69 15.87
N LEU A 101 -24.60 -1.70 17.06
CA LEU A 101 -23.22 -1.25 17.21
C LEU A 101 -22.25 -2.08 16.33
N ALA A 102 -22.42 -3.39 16.29
CA ALA A 102 -21.63 -4.26 15.42
C ALA A 102 -21.82 -3.93 13.93
N GLN A 103 -23.07 -3.70 13.49
CA GLN A 103 -23.38 -3.29 12.11
C GLN A 103 -22.81 -1.91 11.76
N LEU A 104 -22.72 -1.01 12.73
CA LEU A 104 -22.15 0.33 12.59
C LEU A 104 -20.63 0.38 12.78
N HIS A 105 -19.98 -0.78 12.97
CA HIS A 105 -18.56 -0.91 13.23
C HIS A 105 -18.10 -0.13 14.47
N ILE A 106 -18.91 -0.14 15.53
CA ILE A 106 -18.60 0.48 16.81
C ILE A 106 -18.28 -0.63 17.82
N LYS A 107 -17.14 -0.53 18.50
CA LYS A 107 -16.75 -1.46 19.57
C LYS A 107 -17.76 -1.39 20.70
N GLN A 108 -18.03 -2.53 21.35
CA GLN A 108 -18.86 -2.57 22.53
C GLN A 108 -18.27 -1.68 23.65
N PRO A 109 -19.08 -0.89 24.37
CA PRO A 109 -18.61 -0.11 25.51
C PRO A 109 -18.17 -1.04 26.65
N GLU A 110 -17.09 -0.67 27.34
CA GLU A 110 -16.61 -1.44 28.52
C GLU A 110 -17.61 -1.41 29.68
N GLN A 111 -18.32 -0.28 29.84
CA GLN A 111 -19.35 -0.09 30.85
C GLN A 111 -20.64 0.39 30.15
N PRO A 112 -21.48 -0.53 29.65
CA PRO A 112 -22.69 -0.17 28.95
C PRO A 112 -23.71 0.42 29.93
N VAL A 113 -24.27 1.60 29.56
CA VAL A 113 -25.41 2.19 30.25
C VAL A 113 -26.66 1.91 29.43
N THR A 114 -27.67 1.30 30.05
CA THR A 114 -28.90 0.89 29.39
C THR A 114 -29.95 1.97 29.50
N LEU A 115 -30.54 2.39 28.41
CA LEU A 115 -31.74 3.25 28.35
C LEU A 115 -32.99 2.46 28.74
N LEU A 116 -33.11 1.25 28.16
CA LEU A 116 -34.24 0.37 28.37
C LEU A 116 -33.75 -1.09 28.27
N ALA A 117 -33.96 -1.87 29.37
CA ALA A 117 -33.67 -3.28 29.39
C ALA A 117 -34.75 -4.07 28.62
N ARG A 118 -34.30 -5.04 27.79
CA ARG A 118 -35.16 -5.96 27.04
C ARG A 118 -34.81 -7.41 27.34
N GLU A 119 -35.64 -8.35 26.90
CA GLU A 119 -35.33 -9.78 27.03
C GLU A 119 -34.14 -10.14 26.10
N GLY A 120 -33.00 -10.45 26.75
CA GLY A 120 -31.71 -10.74 26.09
C GLY A 120 -30.75 -9.55 26.14
N GLU A 121 -29.53 -9.78 26.61
CA GLU A 121 -28.52 -8.71 26.75
C GLU A 121 -28.13 -8.04 25.40
N GLU A 122 -28.29 -8.75 24.28
CA GLU A 122 -28.00 -8.20 22.94
C GLU A 122 -29.07 -7.27 22.44
N GLU A 123 -30.26 -7.32 23.01
CA GLU A 123 -31.45 -6.54 22.62
C GLU A 123 -31.65 -5.29 23.50
N ASP A 124 -30.84 -5.10 24.53
CA ASP A 124 -30.89 -3.90 25.38
C ASP A 124 -30.64 -2.63 24.60
N CYS A 125 -31.49 -1.63 24.83
CA CYS A 125 -31.28 -0.28 24.30
C CYS A 125 -30.18 0.43 25.07
N LEU A 126 -29.09 0.78 24.44
CA LEU A 126 -27.93 1.41 25.05
C LEU A 126 -28.00 2.95 24.96
N ASP A 127 -27.63 3.61 26.04
CA ASP A 127 -27.37 5.05 26.09
C ASP A 127 -25.92 5.30 25.66
N LEU A 128 -25.71 5.62 24.39
CA LEU A 128 -24.35 5.79 23.86
C LEU A 128 -23.65 7.01 24.44
N ALA A 129 -24.41 8.11 24.69
CA ALA A 129 -23.84 9.34 25.25
C ALA A 129 -23.29 9.14 26.67
N LYS A 130 -23.85 8.21 27.42
CA LYS A 130 -23.36 7.83 28.76
C LYS A 130 -22.40 6.63 28.74
N SER A 131 -22.48 5.77 27.72
CA SER A 131 -21.64 4.59 27.61
C SER A 131 -20.23 4.89 27.08
N TYR A 132 -20.07 6.00 26.33
CA TYR A 132 -18.76 6.43 25.83
C TYR A 132 -18.51 7.88 26.26
N GLU A 133 -17.35 8.15 26.82
CA GLU A 133 -16.95 9.50 27.19
C GLU A 133 -16.89 10.40 25.94
N LYS A 134 -17.59 11.52 25.95
CA LYS A 134 -17.69 12.51 24.85
C LYS A 134 -18.42 12.01 23.59
N ALA A 135 -19.26 11.00 23.68
CA ALA A 135 -20.17 10.64 22.61
C ALA A 135 -21.39 11.57 22.59
N ASP A 136 -21.93 11.79 21.38
CA ASP A 136 -23.18 12.54 21.17
C ASP A 136 -24.07 11.79 20.16
N VAL A 137 -25.39 11.87 20.38
CA VAL A 137 -26.38 11.21 19.52
C VAL A 137 -27.43 12.25 19.14
N ARG A 138 -27.52 12.55 17.84
CA ARG A 138 -28.50 13.51 17.31
C ARG A 138 -29.39 12.87 16.28
N PHE A 139 -30.68 13.06 16.41
CA PHE A 139 -31.64 12.62 15.42
C PHE A 139 -32.34 13.82 14.77
N ASP A 140 -32.30 13.88 13.45
CA ASP A 140 -33.11 14.80 12.66
C ASP A 140 -34.35 14.08 12.12
N SER A 141 -35.49 14.42 12.68
CA SER A 141 -36.77 13.79 12.30
C SER A 141 -37.27 14.25 10.93
N SER A 142 -36.80 15.40 10.42
CA SER A 142 -37.20 15.96 9.13
C SER A 142 -36.55 15.21 7.97
N ASP A 143 -35.25 14.94 8.10
CA ASP A 143 -34.44 14.25 7.09
C ASP A 143 -34.22 12.77 7.41
N GLN A 144 -34.75 12.30 8.55
CA GLN A 144 -34.63 10.93 9.05
C GLN A 144 -33.18 10.43 9.08
N PHE A 145 -32.26 11.25 9.59
CA PHE A 145 -30.88 10.83 9.82
C PHE A 145 -30.53 10.84 11.31
N LEU A 146 -29.74 9.83 11.69
CA LEU A 146 -29.18 9.67 13.02
C LEU A 146 -27.67 9.91 12.94
N ASP A 147 -27.21 10.98 13.55
CA ASP A 147 -25.79 11.33 13.62
C ASP A 147 -25.21 10.89 14.96
N LEU A 148 -24.21 10.01 14.88
CA LEU A 148 -23.50 9.45 16.04
C LEU A 148 -22.09 10.00 16.04
N THR A 149 -21.78 10.87 17.00
CA THR A 149 -20.41 11.30 17.27
C THR A 149 -19.82 10.36 18.32
N ILE A 150 -18.90 9.47 17.91
CA ILE A 150 -18.28 8.46 18.77
C ILE A 150 -16.76 8.69 18.78
N PRO A 151 -16.08 8.68 19.95
CA PRO A 151 -14.63 8.79 19.99
C PRO A 151 -13.97 7.73 19.12
N GLN A 152 -12.97 8.13 18.33
CA GLN A 152 -12.35 7.29 17.30
C GLN A 152 -11.76 5.97 17.85
N ALA A 153 -11.36 5.94 19.13
CA ALA A 153 -10.89 4.74 19.79
C ALA A 153 -11.92 3.59 19.84
N TYR A 154 -13.21 3.94 19.75
CA TYR A 154 -14.33 2.99 19.77
C TYR A 154 -14.90 2.71 18.37
N VAL A 155 -14.52 3.44 17.35
CA VAL A 155 -14.93 3.18 15.97
C VAL A 155 -14.01 2.12 15.38
N LEU A 156 -14.58 1.00 14.93
CA LEU A 156 -13.84 -0.01 14.19
C LEU A 156 -13.58 0.54 12.79
N LYS A 157 -12.33 0.38 12.34
CA LYS A 157 -11.93 0.90 11.03
C LYS A 157 -12.65 0.16 9.91
N ASN A 158 -13.46 0.90 9.17
CA ASN A 158 -14.03 0.41 7.93
C ASN A 158 -13.20 0.95 6.76
N TYR A 159 -12.40 0.08 6.16
CA TYR A 159 -11.60 0.42 4.99
C TYR A 159 -12.48 0.40 3.75
N GLY A 160 -12.73 1.56 3.14
CA GLY A 160 -13.53 1.67 1.92
C GLY A 160 -13.04 0.71 0.83
N GLY A 161 -13.97 -0.07 0.27
CA GLY A 161 -13.67 -1.04 -0.78
C GLY A 161 -12.99 -2.34 -0.32
N TYR A 162 -12.75 -2.53 0.99
CA TYR A 162 -12.25 -3.80 1.51
C TYR A 162 -13.39 -4.79 1.71
N VAL A 163 -13.24 -5.97 1.16
CA VAL A 163 -14.17 -7.08 1.36
C VAL A 163 -13.70 -7.90 2.54
N ASP A 164 -14.59 -8.11 3.52
CA ASP A 164 -14.28 -8.91 4.70
C ASP A 164 -13.90 -10.36 4.31
N PRO A 165 -12.89 -10.97 4.94
CA PRO A 165 -12.46 -12.33 4.63
C PRO A 165 -13.56 -13.40 4.73
N SER A 166 -14.60 -13.17 5.53
CA SER A 166 -15.76 -14.07 5.61
C SER A 166 -16.59 -14.12 4.33
N LEU A 167 -16.47 -13.10 3.48
CA LEU A 167 -17.17 -12.99 2.19
C LEU A 167 -16.31 -13.44 1.00
N TRP A 168 -15.05 -13.85 1.26
CA TRP A 168 -14.17 -14.30 0.19
C TRP A 168 -14.58 -15.67 -0.33
N GLU A 169 -14.64 -15.78 -1.64
CA GLU A 169 -14.97 -17.00 -2.34
C GLU A 169 -13.71 -17.64 -2.95
N SER A 170 -13.65 -18.96 -2.93
CA SER A 170 -12.54 -19.71 -3.56
C SER A 170 -12.63 -19.73 -5.09
N GLY A 171 -13.69 -19.16 -5.67
CA GLY A 171 -13.97 -19.24 -7.09
C GLY A 171 -14.62 -20.58 -7.50
N ILE A 172 -14.83 -20.74 -8.80
CA ILE A 172 -15.43 -21.95 -9.36
C ILE A 172 -14.39 -23.03 -9.68
N ASN A 173 -14.82 -24.29 -9.66
CA ASN A 173 -14.01 -25.38 -10.21
C ASN A 173 -13.90 -25.20 -11.72
N ALA A 174 -12.69 -25.07 -12.23
CA ALA A 174 -12.43 -24.78 -13.63
C ALA A 174 -11.07 -25.33 -14.07
N ALA A 175 -10.94 -25.64 -15.34
CA ALA A 175 -9.65 -25.87 -16.00
C ALA A 175 -9.46 -24.81 -17.08
N THR A 176 -8.26 -24.26 -17.19
CA THR A 176 -7.87 -23.24 -18.16
C THR A 176 -6.60 -23.63 -18.88
N LEU A 177 -6.52 -23.28 -20.15
CA LEU A 177 -5.33 -23.41 -20.96
C LEU A 177 -5.21 -22.18 -21.87
N ALA A 178 -4.15 -21.41 -21.67
CA ALA A 178 -3.73 -20.37 -22.59
C ALA A 178 -2.47 -20.83 -23.31
N TYR A 179 -2.36 -20.60 -24.61
CA TYR A 179 -1.20 -20.98 -25.39
C TYR A 179 -0.88 -19.92 -26.45
N THR A 180 0.41 -19.85 -26.78
CA THR A 180 0.91 -19.06 -27.91
C THR A 180 1.82 -19.97 -28.74
N LEU A 181 1.58 -20.03 -30.03
CA LEU A 181 2.38 -20.81 -30.96
C LEU A 181 2.95 -19.88 -32.03
N ASN A 182 4.27 -19.98 -32.26
CA ASN A 182 4.98 -19.24 -33.29
C ASN A 182 5.74 -20.25 -34.15
N ALA A 183 5.65 -20.12 -35.46
CA ALA A 183 6.40 -20.91 -36.40
C ALA A 183 7.24 -19.99 -37.28
N TYR A 184 8.49 -20.33 -37.47
CA TYR A 184 9.45 -19.58 -38.28
C TYR A 184 10.07 -20.51 -39.31
N HIS A 185 10.15 -20.02 -40.55
CA HIS A 185 10.89 -20.64 -41.63
C HIS A 185 12.01 -19.70 -42.05
N THR A 186 13.23 -20.19 -42.01
CA THR A 186 14.39 -19.43 -42.48
C THR A 186 15.01 -20.17 -43.65
N SER A 187 15.13 -19.52 -44.81
CA SER A 187 15.78 -20.06 -45.99
C SER A 187 17.01 -19.22 -46.34
N SER A 188 18.15 -19.86 -46.44
CA SER A 188 19.42 -19.26 -46.86
C SER A 188 20.05 -20.14 -47.93
N ASP A 189 20.93 -19.58 -48.72
CA ASP A 189 21.56 -20.28 -49.89
C ASP A 189 22.21 -21.64 -49.55
N ASN A 190 22.55 -21.87 -48.26
CA ASN A 190 23.20 -23.12 -47.81
C ASN A 190 22.45 -23.86 -46.70
N ASN A 191 21.36 -23.34 -46.15
CA ASN A 191 20.66 -24.03 -45.07
C ASN A 191 19.20 -23.52 -44.94
N ASN A 192 18.26 -24.47 -44.85
CA ASN A 192 16.87 -24.19 -44.53
C ASN A 192 16.62 -24.73 -43.12
N SER A 193 16.11 -23.86 -42.22
CA SER A 193 15.76 -24.24 -40.86
C SER A 193 14.32 -23.85 -40.55
N ASP A 194 13.57 -24.77 -40.04
CA ASP A 194 12.22 -24.57 -39.50
C ASP A 194 12.28 -24.61 -37.97
N SER A 195 11.53 -23.74 -37.32
CA SER A 195 11.38 -23.79 -35.89
C SER A 195 9.93 -23.50 -35.48
N VAL A 196 9.47 -24.21 -34.44
CA VAL A 196 8.17 -24.00 -33.80
C VAL A 196 8.42 -23.79 -32.32
N TYR A 197 7.94 -22.65 -31.83
CA TYR A 197 7.96 -22.30 -30.43
C TYR A 197 6.54 -22.24 -29.87
N GLY A 198 6.27 -22.94 -28.75
CA GLY A 198 5.00 -22.94 -28.04
C GLY A 198 5.17 -22.55 -26.58
N ALA A 199 4.38 -21.59 -26.08
CA ALA A 199 4.28 -21.29 -24.66
C ALA A 199 2.89 -21.70 -24.17
N PHE A 200 2.84 -22.39 -23.03
CA PHE A 200 1.62 -22.93 -22.43
C PHE A 200 1.47 -22.46 -20.99
N ASN A 201 0.28 -21.99 -20.63
CA ASN A 201 -0.08 -21.64 -19.27
C ASN A 201 -1.39 -22.36 -18.94
N SER A 202 -1.32 -23.36 -18.06
CA SER A 202 -2.45 -24.19 -17.66
C SER A 202 -2.80 -23.99 -16.19
N GLY A 203 -4.09 -24.09 -15.87
CA GLY A 203 -4.59 -23.94 -14.52
C GLY A 203 -5.75 -24.90 -14.26
N ILE A 204 -5.82 -25.43 -13.03
CA ILE A 204 -6.95 -26.20 -12.52
C ILE A 204 -7.31 -25.65 -11.15
N ASN A 205 -8.58 -25.28 -10.97
CA ASN A 205 -9.13 -24.83 -9.70
C ASN A 205 -10.05 -25.95 -9.15
N LEU A 206 -9.78 -26.38 -7.91
CA LEU A 206 -10.59 -27.36 -7.19
C LEU A 206 -10.82 -26.85 -5.76
N GLY A 207 -11.99 -26.25 -5.52
CA GLY A 207 -12.28 -25.56 -4.28
C GLY A 207 -11.22 -24.47 -3.98
N ALA A 208 -10.62 -24.53 -2.78
CA ALA A 208 -9.61 -23.54 -2.35
C ALA A 208 -8.18 -23.83 -2.90
N TRP A 209 -7.99 -24.88 -3.69
CA TRP A 209 -6.71 -25.24 -4.26
C TRP A 209 -6.62 -24.88 -5.73
N HIS A 210 -5.53 -24.22 -6.11
CA HIS A 210 -5.27 -23.77 -7.46
C HIS A 210 -3.95 -24.33 -7.97
N PHE A 211 -4.01 -25.33 -8.86
CA PHE A 211 -2.85 -25.82 -9.56
C PHE A 211 -2.51 -24.92 -10.76
N ARG A 212 -1.25 -24.62 -10.96
CA ARG A 212 -0.73 -23.85 -12.09
C ARG A 212 0.49 -24.56 -12.68
N ALA A 213 0.60 -24.53 -14.01
CA ALA A 213 1.77 -25.03 -14.70
C ALA A 213 2.03 -24.19 -15.95
N ARG A 214 3.26 -23.74 -16.10
CA ARG A 214 3.76 -23.05 -17.29
C ARG A 214 4.86 -23.86 -17.92
N GLY A 215 4.87 -23.91 -19.23
CA GLY A 215 5.90 -24.66 -19.97
C GLY A 215 6.10 -24.11 -21.36
N ASN A 216 7.24 -24.43 -21.93
CA ASN A 216 7.62 -24.08 -23.28
C ASN A 216 7.86 -25.35 -24.09
N TYR A 217 7.43 -25.32 -25.34
CA TYR A 217 7.73 -26.31 -26.34
C TYR A 217 8.61 -25.69 -27.41
N ASN A 218 9.73 -26.31 -27.69
CA ASN A 218 10.66 -25.91 -28.72
C ASN A 218 10.86 -27.07 -29.71
N TRP A 219 10.72 -26.79 -30.97
CA TRP A 219 11.09 -27.71 -32.02
C TRP A 219 11.92 -26.99 -33.09
N THR A 220 13.01 -27.57 -33.47
CA THR A 220 13.84 -27.10 -34.60
C THR A 220 14.22 -28.25 -35.50
N THR A 221 14.45 -27.97 -36.79
CA THR A 221 14.87 -28.99 -37.78
C THR A 221 16.13 -29.73 -37.33
N ASP A 222 17.06 -29.03 -36.66
CA ASP A 222 18.38 -29.57 -36.32
C ASP A 222 18.39 -30.27 -34.95
N ASN A 223 17.62 -29.80 -33.96
CA ASN A 223 17.69 -30.30 -32.58
C ASN A 223 16.47 -31.13 -32.16
N GLY A 224 15.44 -31.27 -33.04
CA GLY A 224 14.21 -31.98 -32.71
C GLY A 224 13.32 -31.22 -31.75
N SER A 225 12.52 -31.93 -30.94
CA SER A 225 11.55 -31.34 -30.01
C SER A 225 12.01 -31.45 -28.57
N ASP A 226 11.85 -30.37 -27.85
CA ASP A 226 12.05 -30.30 -26.42
C ASP A 226 10.85 -29.65 -25.74
N PHE A 227 10.50 -30.12 -24.53
CA PHE A 227 9.42 -29.54 -23.70
C PHE A 227 9.91 -29.35 -22.27
N ASP A 228 9.99 -28.09 -21.83
CA ASP A 228 10.42 -27.74 -20.51
C ASP A 228 9.30 -27.05 -19.69
N PHE A 229 9.19 -27.45 -18.41
CA PHE A 229 8.33 -26.78 -17.47
C PHE A 229 9.08 -25.65 -16.75
N GLN A 230 8.65 -24.42 -16.95
CA GLN A 230 9.19 -23.26 -16.22
C GLN A 230 8.82 -23.30 -14.74
N ASP A 231 7.55 -23.62 -14.43
CA ASP A 231 7.07 -23.80 -13.07
C ASP A 231 5.81 -24.68 -13.01
N ARG A 232 5.69 -25.39 -11.90
CA ARG A 232 4.50 -26.20 -11.55
C ARG A 232 4.28 -26.08 -10.07
N TYR A 233 3.13 -25.52 -9.68
CA TYR A 233 2.84 -25.34 -8.28
C TYR A 233 1.35 -25.46 -7.97
N LEU A 234 1.07 -25.80 -6.72
CA LEU A 234 -0.23 -25.77 -6.08
C LEU A 234 -0.26 -24.63 -5.07
N GLN A 235 -1.23 -23.76 -5.18
CA GLN A 235 -1.38 -22.64 -4.26
C GLN A 235 -2.73 -22.66 -3.54
N ARG A 236 -2.73 -22.10 -2.34
CA ARG A 236 -3.93 -21.89 -1.55
C ARG A 236 -3.80 -20.64 -0.71
N ASP A 237 -4.88 -19.88 -0.63
CA ASP A 237 -5.01 -18.75 0.27
C ASP A 237 -5.40 -19.20 1.67
N ILE A 238 -4.81 -18.55 2.70
CA ILE A 238 -5.09 -18.80 4.11
C ILE A 238 -5.57 -17.48 4.74
N PRO A 239 -6.88 -17.15 4.60
CA PRO A 239 -7.44 -15.85 5.03
C PRO A 239 -7.20 -15.55 6.50
N ALA A 240 -7.23 -16.57 7.37
CA ALA A 240 -7.08 -16.42 8.82
C ALA A 240 -5.76 -15.72 9.22
N ILE A 241 -4.69 -15.93 8.47
CA ILE A 241 -3.37 -15.33 8.71
C ILE A 241 -2.96 -14.39 7.56
N ARG A 242 -3.90 -14.05 6.66
CA ARG A 242 -3.68 -13.17 5.49
C ARG A 242 -2.45 -13.56 4.69
N SER A 243 -2.35 -14.84 4.35
CA SER A 243 -1.17 -15.43 3.77
C SER A 243 -1.52 -16.43 2.67
N GLN A 244 -0.54 -16.73 1.84
CA GLN A 244 -0.66 -17.71 0.77
C GLN A 244 0.39 -18.80 0.96
N ILE A 245 0.00 -20.05 0.76
CA ILE A 245 0.91 -21.19 0.67
C ILE A 245 1.06 -21.61 -0.79
N ILE A 246 2.30 -21.86 -1.21
CA ILE A 246 2.66 -22.43 -2.50
C ILE A 246 3.43 -23.71 -2.25
N MET A 247 3.09 -24.78 -2.99
CA MET A 247 3.76 -26.07 -2.96
C MET A 247 4.17 -26.44 -4.40
N GLY A 248 5.44 -26.67 -4.65
CA GLY A 248 6.02 -26.90 -5.97
C GLY A 248 7.10 -25.87 -6.28
N ASP A 249 7.19 -25.44 -7.53
CA ASP A 249 8.21 -24.50 -7.98
C ASP A 249 7.79 -23.07 -7.59
N ALA A 250 8.63 -22.37 -6.82
CA ALA A 250 8.39 -21.01 -6.36
C ALA A 250 9.69 -20.22 -6.25
N TYR A 251 9.66 -18.94 -6.64
CA TYR A 251 10.78 -18.04 -6.39
C TYR A 251 10.67 -17.43 -4.99
N THR A 252 11.79 -17.39 -4.26
CA THR A 252 11.87 -16.62 -3.03
C THR A 252 11.79 -15.13 -3.35
N THR A 253 11.41 -14.28 -2.36
CA THR A 253 11.46 -12.84 -2.57
C THR A 253 12.90 -12.34 -2.68
N GLY A 254 13.16 -11.46 -3.65
CA GLY A 254 14.47 -10.79 -3.82
C GLY A 254 14.69 -9.59 -2.90
N GLU A 255 13.84 -9.38 -1.91
CA GLU A 255 13.87 -8.18 -1.07
C GLU A 255 14.93 -8.25 0.03
N THR A 256 15.12 -9.42 0.64
CA THR A 256 16.09 -9.68 1.71
C THR A 256 17.39 -10.22 1.14
N PHE A 257 17.33 -11.44 0.62
CA PHE A 257 18.40 -12.10 -0.12
C PHE A 257 18.10 -12.08 -1.61
N ASP A 258 19.07 -12.42 -2.44
CA ASP A 258 18.83 -12.58 -3.87
C ASP A 258 17.81 -13.70 -4.13
N SER A 259 16.97 -13.54 -5.16
CA SER A 259 15.87 -14.47 -5.45
C SER A 259 16.39 -15.79 -5.97
N VAL A 260 15.83 -16.89 -5.47
CA VAL A 260 16.21 -18.26 -5.82
C VAL A 260 14.95 -19.06 -6.18
N ASN A 261 15.02 -19.90 -7.21
CA ASN A 261 13.97 -20.84 -7.53
C ASN A 261 14.05 -22.07 -6.63
N VAL A 262 12.95 -22.39 -5.95
CA VAL A 262 12.87 -23.48 -4.97
C VAL A 262 11.71 -24.39 -5.31
N ARG A 263 11.96 -25.67 -5.42
CA ARG A 263 10.92 -26.71 -5.48
C ARG A 263 10.64 -27.22 -4.08
N GLY A 264 9.56 -26.75 -3.49
CA GLY A 264 9.25 -27.08 -2.10
C GLY A 264 7.98 -26.40 -1.61
N VAL A 265 8.06 -25.77 -0.45
CA VAL A 265 6.95 -25.05 0.17
C VAL A 265 7.36 -23.61 0.45
N ARG A 266 6.51 -22.66 0.06
CA ARG A 266 6.61 -21.26 0.43
C ARG A 266 5.33 -20.81 1.11
N LEU A 267 5.46 -20.15 2.25
CA LEU A 267 4.36 -19.56 3.01
C LEU A 267 4.70 -18.11 3.29
N TYR A 268 3.88 -17.17 2.82
CA TYR A 268 4.19 -15.74 2.92
C TYR A 268 2.95 -14.88 3.16
N SER A 269 3.16 -13.73 3.80
CA SER A 269 2.13 -12.70 3.96
C SER A 269 1.76 -12.11 2.60
N ASP A 270 0.47 -12.11 2.25
CA ASP A 270 -0.02 -11.56 1.01
C ASP A 270 -0.68 -10.19 1.25
N SER A 271 -0.03 -9.12 0.79
CA SER A 271 -0.54 -7.76 0.92
C SER A 271 -1.85 -7.52 0.20
N ARG A 272 -2.21 -8.33 -0.81
CA ARG A 272 -3.50 -8.27 -1.52
C ARG A 272 -4.67 -8.65 -0.61
N MET A 273 -4.41 -9.40 0.45
CA MET A 273 -5.39 -9.76 1.49
C MET A 273 -5.57 -8.67 2.55
N LEU A 274 -4.83 -7.59 2.46
CA LEU A 274 -4.97 -6.43 3.33
C LEU A 274 -5.88 -5.38 2.65
N PRO A 275 -6.59 -4.55 3.45
CA PRO A 275 -7.16 -3.33 2.91
C PRO A 275 -6.11 -2.54 2.15
N SER A 276 -6.50 -1.91 1.04
CA SER A 276 -5.57 -1.11 0.22
C SER A 276 -4.81 -0.07 1.04
N ALA A 277 -5.49 0.49 2.04
CA ALA A 277 -4.91 1.40 3.01
C ALA A 277 -3.78 0.78 3.85
N LEU A 278 -3.75 -0.52 4.07
CA LEU A 278 -2.73 -1.23 4.86
C LEU A 278 -1.72 -2.01 3.99
N ALA A 279 -2.03 -2.24 2.72
CA ALA A 279 -1.22 -3.05 1.81
C ALA A 279 0.14 -2.41 1.47
N SER A 280 0.24 -1.08 1.57
CA SER A 280 1.45 -0.31 1.31
C SER A 280 1.82 0.58 2.50
N TYR A 281 3.09 0.95 2.60
CA TYR A 281 3.52 1.88 3.63
C TYR A 281 2.81 3.23 3.49
N ALA A 282 2.28 3.74 4.61
CA ALA A 282 1.92 5.14 4.82
C ALA A 282 2.12 5.48 6.30
N PRO A 283 2.55 6.70 6.62
CA PRO A 283 2.73 7.10 8.00
C PRO A 283 1.38 7.22 8.71
N THR A 284 1.34 6.84 9.97
CA THR A 284 0.20 7.12 10.85
C THR A 284 0.22 8.60 11.23
N ILE A 285 -0.88 9.30 11.01
CA ILE A 285 -1.04 10.70 11.39
C ILE A 285 -1.70 10.75 12.78
N ARG A 286 -1.12 11.50 13.69
CA ARG A 286 -1.65 11.75 15.03
C ARG A 286 -1.80 13.23 15.25
N GLY A 287 -2.92 13.62 15.88
CA GLY A 287 -3.20 15.02 16.20
C GLY A 287 -4.19 15.15 17.34
N VAL A 288 -4.46 16.39 17.71
CA VAL A 288 -5.44 16.73 18.74
C VAL A 288 -6.42 17.75 18.15
N ALA A 289 -7.71 17.49 18.27
CA ALA A 289 -8.77 18.42 17.94
C ALA A 289 -9.31 19.06 19.24
N ASN A 290 -9.52 20.37 19.23
CA ASN A 290 -10.06 21.08 20.40
C ASN A 290 -11.59 21.05 20.43
N SER A 291 -12.20 20.88 19.28
CA SER A 291 -13.65 20.78 19.08
C SER A 291 -13.94 19.64 18.08
N ASN A 292 -15.22 19.47 17.69
CA ASN A 292 -15.51 18.64 16.53
C ASN A 292 -14.85 19.28 15.30
N ALA A 293 -13.82 18.62 14.77
CA ALA A 293 -12.97 19.17 13.75
C ALA A 293 -13.00 18.33 12.47
N LYS A 294 -12.95 19.00 11.33
CA LYS A 294 -12.72 18.36 10.03
C LYS A 294 -11.23 18.27 9.78
N VAL A 295 -10.72 17.06 9.63
CA VAL A 295 -9.31 16.78 9.31
C VAL A 295 -9.20 16.43 7.84
N THR A 296 -8.45 17.22 7.10
CA THR A 296 -8.19 17.01 5.67
C THR A 296 -6.70 16.71 5.45
N VAL A 297 -6.40 15.65 4.74
CA VAL A 297 -5.04 15.29 4.33
C VAL A 297 -4.90 15.52 2.83
N THR A 298 -3.94 16.35 2.47
CA THR A 298 -3.62 16.62 1.07
C THR A 298 -2.21 16.12 0.74
N GLN A 299 -2.05 15.63 -0.49
CA GLN A 299 -0.78 15.22 -1.06
C GLN A 299 -0.65 15.86 -2.45
N ASN A 300 0.44 16.56 -2.71
CA ASN A 300 0.64 17.32 -3.97
C ASN A 300 -0.51 18.29 -4.29
N GLY A 301 -1.11 18.89 -3.26
CA GLY A 301 -2.27 19.78 -3.43
C GLY A 301 -3.62 19.09 -3.61
N TYR A 302 -3.64 17.76 -3.82
CA TYR A 302 -4.87 16.99 -3.97
C TYR A 302 -5.33 16.42 -2.61
N LYS A 303 -6.63 16.52 -2.33
CA LYS A 303 -7.22 15.90 -1.15
C LYS A 303 -7.25 14.38 -1.34
N ILE A 304 -6.56 13.65 -0.44
CA ILE A 304 -6.48 12.19 -0.46
C ILE A 304 -7.27 11.55 0.68
N TYR A 305 -7.58 12.32 1.74
CA TYR A 305 -8.35 11.85 2.88
C TYR A 305 -9.06 13.01 3.56
N GLU A 306 -10.26 12.76 4.06
CA GLU A 306 -11.02 13.71 4.87
C GLU A 306 -11.87 12.94 5.87
N THR A 307 -11.86 13.38 7.11
CA THR A 307 -12.67 12.80 8.19
C THR A 307 -13.06 13.87 9.20
N THR A 308 -14.13 13.62 9.93
CA THR A 308 -14.52 14.42 11.09
C THR A 308 -14.10 13.68 12.36
N VAL A 309 -13.47 14.39 13.28
CA VAL A 309 -12.99 13.85 14.56
C VAL A 309 -13.61 14.59 15.72
N PRO A 310 -13.99 13.89 16.81
CA PRO A 310 -14.45 14.53 18.03
C PRO A 310 -13.30 15.23 18.77
N PRO A 311 -13.60 16.09 19.79
CA PRO A 311 -12.55 16.68 20.61
C PRO A 311 -11.68 15.63 21.28
N GLY A 312 -10.37 15.86 21.25
CA GLY A 312 -9.37 14.98 21.85
C GLY A 312 -8.34 14.48 20.85
N GLU A 313 -7.59 13.45 21.23
CA GLU A 313 -6.61 12.83 20.35
C GLU A 313 -7.30 12.05 19.23
N PHE A 314 -6.78 12.18 18.00
CA PHE A 314 -7.18 11.38 16.87
C PHE A 314 -6.00 10.69 16.20
N VAL A 315 -6.26 9.56 15.54
CA VAL A 315 -5.28 8.77 14.81
C VAL A 315 -5.85 8.40 13.44
N ILE A 316 -5.14 8.76 12.36
CA ILE A 316 -5.43 8.31 11.00
C ILE A 316 -4.32 7.34 10.60
N ASP A 317 -4.63 6.08 10.45
CA ASP A 317 -3.71 5.00 10.07
C ASP A 317 -4.25 4.14 8.93
N ASP A 318 -5.38 4.56 8.35
CA ASP A 318 -6.05 3.96 7.20
C ASP A 318 -5.85 4.74 5.90
N LEU A 319 -4.88 5.67 5.88
CA LEU A 319 -4.57 6.48 4.71
C LEU A 319 -4.16 5.60 3.53
N SER A 320 -4.85 5.75 2.40
CA SER A 320 -4.42 5.14 1.13
C SER A 320 -3.52 6.12 0.38
N PRO A 321 -2.20 5.84 0.27
CA PRO A 321 -1.31 6.78 -0.40
C PRO A 321 -1.56 6.79 -1.91
N SER A 322 -1.58 7.97 -2.51
CA SER A 322 -1.75 8.17 -3.95
C SER A 322 -0.41 8.39 -4.69
N GLY A 323 0.67 7.77 -4.23
CA GLY A 323 1.99 7.89 -4.83
C GLY A 323 3.12 7.76 -3.80
N PHE A 324 4.35 7.71 -4.27
CA PHE A 324 5.53 7.55 -3.44
C PHE A 324 6.29 8.88 -3.33
N GLY A 325 6.69 9.24 -2.12
CA GLY A 325 7.74 10.23 -1.92
C GLY A 325 7.33 11.70 -1.88
N SER A 326 6.12 12.04 -1.39
CA SER A 326 5.71 13.42 -1.18
C SER A 326 5.25 13.69 0.25
N GLU A 327 5.37 14.95 0.72
CA GLU A 327 4.88 15.33 2.03
C GLU A 327 3.35 15.31 2.08
N LEU A 328 2.83 14.86 3.20
CA LEU A 328 1.41 14.95 3.53
C LEU A 328 1.18 16.26 4.28
N VAL A 329 0.25 17.07 3.83
CA VAL A 329 -0.18 18.30 4.50
C VAL A 329 -1.50 18.00 5.20
N ILE A 330 -1.51 18.10 6.51
CA ILE A 330 -2.66 17.83 7.37
C ILE A 330 -3.24 19.16 7.84
N THR A 331 -4.52 19.41 7.52
CA THR A 331 -5.25 20.60 7.95
C THR A 331 -6.37 20.17 8.89
N ILE A 332 -6.37 20.73 10.10
CA ILE A 332 -7.44 20.59 11.11
C ILE A 332 -8.25 21.86 11.06
N GLU A 333 -9.52 21.76 10.69
CA GLU A 333 -10.49 22.86 10.71
C GLU A 333 -11.45 22.63 11.86
N GLU A 334 -11.34 23.46 12.89
CA GLU A 334 -12.15 23.40 14.11
C GLU A 334 -13.57 23.91 13.88
N ALA A 335 -14.50 23.63 14.80
CA ALA A 335 -15.90 24.05 14.68
C ALA A 335 -16.08 25.60 14.64
N ASP A 336 -15.11 26.35 15.16
CA ASP A 336 -15.09 27.83 15.11
C ASP A 336 -14.52 28.37 13.79
N GLY A 337 -14.15 27.50 12.85
CA GLY A 337 -13.54 27.84 11.57
C GLY A 337 -12.02 28.10 11.63
N SER A 338 -11.41 28.01 12.81
CA SER A 338 -9.94 28.11 12.92
C SER A 338 -9.26 26.93 12.27
N LYS A 339 -8.11 27.18 11.58
CA LYS A 339 -7.36 26.16 10.86
C LYS A 339 -5.95 26.04 11.37
N ARG A 340 -5.53 24.81 11.64
CA ARG A 340 -4.14 24.46 11.95
C ARG A 340 -3.63 23.49 10.92
N THR A 341 -2.38 23.69 10.49
CA THR A 341 -1.76 22.85 9.46
C THR A 341 -0.40 22.38 9.93
N PHE A 342 -0.08 21.11 9.67
CA PHE A 342 1.24 20.54 9.86
C PHE A 342 1.57 19.55 8.74
N THR A 343 2.84 19.22 8.56
CA THR A 343 3.31 18.31 7.53
C THR A 343 3.86 17.02 8.12
N GLN A 344 3.62 15.90 7.42
CA GLN A 344 4.18 14.59 7.73
C GLN A 344 4.99 14.09 6.53
N PRO A 345 6.31 13.85 6.66
CA PRO A 345 7.11 13.25 5.59
C PRO A 345 6.55 11.89 5.17
N PHE A 346 6.48 11.68 3.87
CA PHE A 346 6.08 10.41 3.28
C PHE A 346 6.99 10.02 2.13
N SER A 347 7.78 8.98 2.34
CA SER A 347 8.57 8.29 1.32
C SER A 347 8.57 6.80 1.64
N SER A 348 8.73 5.94 0.64
CA SER A 348 8.70 4.48 0.85
C SER A 348 9.75 3.77 0.01
N VAL A 349 10.40 2.79 0.58
CA VAL A 349 11.15 1.72 -0.09
C VAL A 349 10.44 0.40 0.16
N VAL A 350 10.76 -0.63 -0.62
CA VAL A 350 10.09 -1.95 -0.55
C VAL A 350 10.11 -2.55 0.86
N GLN A 351 11.17 -2.26 1.62
CA GLN A 351 11.35 -2.75 3.00
C GLN A 351 10.46 -2.05 4.03
N MET A 352 9.85 -0.88 3.71
CA MET A 352 9.05 -0.12 4.67
C MET A 352 7.72 -0.80 4.99
N GLN A 353 7.36 -0.79 6.27
CA GLN A 353 6.08 -1.28 6.79
C GLN A 353 5.40 -0.21 7.63
N ARG A 354 4.06 -0.23 7.68
CA ARG A 354 3.28 0.63 8.59
C ARG A 354 3.58 0.32 10.05
N PRO A 355 3.46 1.30 10.95
CA PRO A 355 3.60 1.06 12.38
C PRO A 355 2.68 -0.07 12.87
N GLY A 356 3.27 -1.05 13.57
CA GLY A 356 2.54 -2.21 14.11
C GLY A 356 2.18 -3.29 13.09
N VAL A 357 2.54 -3.13 11.81
CA VAL A 357 2.30 -4.15 10.77
C VAL A 357 3.55 -5.00 10.57
N GLY A 358 3.36 -6.32 10.61
CA GLY A 358 4.40 -7.31 10.29
C GLY A 358 4.15 -7.98 8.95
N ARG A 359 5.24 -8.29 8.23
CA ARG A 359 5.25 -9.07 6.98
C ARG A 359 6.33 -10.13 7.07
N TRP A 360 6.05 -11.31 6.58
CA TRP A 360 6.95 -12.46 6.66
C TRP A 360 6.88 -13.34 5.42
N ASP A 361 7.97 -14.07 5.17
CA ASP A 361 8.12 -15.02 4.07
C ASP A 361 8.99 -16.19 4.53
N PHE A 362 8.50 -17.41 4.37
CA PHE A 362 9.20 -18.66 4.68
C PHE A 362 9.21 -19.53 3.46
N SER A 363 10.38 -20.00 3.08
CA SER A 363 10.57 -20.91 1.94
C SER A 363 11.48 -22.08 2.35
N ALA A 364 11.12 -23.30 1.96
CA ALA A 364 11.95 -24.48 2.19
C ALA A 364 11.75 -25.49 1.06
N GLY A 365 12.84 -26.08 0.57
CA GLY A 365 12.81 -27.07 -0.49
C GLY A 365 14.16 -27.21 -1.17
N LYS A 366 14.16 -27.77 -2.36
CA LYS A 366 15.35 -27.94 -3.19
C LYS A 366 15.57 -26.72 -4.09
N VAL A 367 16.80 -26.24 -4.18
CA VAL A 367 17.19 -25.21 -5.15
C VAL A 367 17.14 -25.82 -6.54
N ILE A 368 16.47 -25.12 -7.46
CA ILE A 368 16.40 -25.46 -8.88
C ILE A 368 17.19 -24.40 -9.65
N ASP A 369 18.34 -24.83 -10.18
CA ASP A 369 19.23 -23.97 -10.96
C ASP A 369 19.97 -24.85 -11.99
N ASP A 370 19.83 -24.49 -13.25
CA ASP A 370 20.41 -25.28 -14.38
C ASP A 370 21.94 -25.23 -14.40
N ASN A 371 22.57 -24.32 -13.67
CA ASN A 371 24.02 -24.25 -13.51
C ASN A 371 24.55 -25.23 -12.45
N LEU A 372 23.68 -25.86 -11.67
CA LEU A 372 24.05 -26.82 -10.64
C LEU A 372 23.80 -28.25 -11.12
N ARG A 373 24.76 -29.15 -10.87
CA ARG A 373 24.61 -30.59 -11.10
C ARG A 373 23.86 -31.30 -9.96
N SER A 374 23.74 -30.61 -8.82
CA SER A 374 23.04 -31.09 -7.63
C SER A 374 21.87 -30.17 -7.24
N GLU A 375 20.86 -30.72 -6.58
CA GLU A 375 19.71 -29.99 -6.08
C GLU A 375 19.80 -29.90 -4.54
N PRO A 376 20.54 -28.94 -3.94
CA PRO A 376 20.69 -28.86 -2.51
C PRO A 376 19.38 -28.40 -1.84
N ASN A 377 19.12 -28.89 -0.61
CA ASN A 377 18.01 -28.42 0.18
C ASN A 377 18.35 -27.07 0.81
N MET A 378 17.39 -26.14 0.78
CA MET A 378 17.54 -24.83 1.40
C MET A 378 16.34 -24.48 2.29
N GLY A 379 16.58 -23.62 3.25
CA GLY A 379 15.57 -22.91 4.03
C GLY A 379 15.87 -21.41 4.06
N GLN A 380 14.82 -20.60 3.92
CA GLN A 380 14.90 -19.16 4.03
C GLN A 380 13.72 -18.64 4.84
N ALA A 381 13.98 -17.67 5.71
CA ALA A 381 12.97 -16.93 6.43
C ALA A 381 13.31 -15.45 6.43
N SER A 382 12.31 -14.60 6.25
CA SER A 382 12.45 -13.16 6.41
C SER A 382 11.26 -12.57 7.16
N TYR A 383 11.52 -11.51 7.93
CA TYR A 383 10.53 -10.81 8.71
C TYR A 383 10.78 -9.31 8.70
N TYR A 384 9.71 -8.53 8.51
CA TYR A 384 9.69 -7.08 8.50
C TYR A 384 8.68 -6.59 9.51
N TYR A 385 9.01 -5.55 10.26
CA TYR A 385 8.09 -4.97 11.23
C TYR A 385 8.22 -3.46 11.31
N GLY A 386 7.11 -2.75 11.14
CA GLY A 386 7.04 -1.30 11.29
C GLY A 386 7.06 -0.90 12.77
N LEU A 387 8.16 -0.31 13.23
CA LEU A 387 8.33 0.14 14.60
C LEU A 387 7.57 1.44 14.87
N ASN A 388 7.66 2.39 13.96
CA ASN A 388 6.97 3.68 14.00
C ASN A 388 6.96 4.31 12.59
N ASN A 389 6.54 5.57 12.46
CA ASN A 389 6.50 6.29 11.18
C ASN A 389 7.88 6.54 10.56
N LEU A 390 8.94 6.44 11.35
CA LEU A 390 10.31 6.71 10.90
C LEU A 390 11.05 5.42 10.59
N PHE A 391 10.85 4.37 11.38
CA PHE A 391 11.66 3.16 11.33
C PHE A 391 10.87 1.89 11.07
N THR A 392 11.40 1.06 10.18
CA THR A 392 11.02 -0.35 9.98
C THR A 392 12.24 -1.21 10.21
N GLY A 393 12.17 -2.19 11.12
CA GLY A 393 13.21 -3.20 11.28
C GLY A 393 12.93 -4.40 10.38
N TYR A 394 13.99 -5.02 9.84
CA TYR A 394 13.85 -6.29 9.11
C TYR A 394 15.04 -7.19 9.30
N THR A 395 14.79 -8.48 9.17
CA THR A 395 15.79 -9.53 9.35
C THR A 395 15.52 -10.70 8.43
N GLY A 396 16.56 -11.49 8.15
CA GLY A 396 16.47 -12.70 7.37
C GLY A 396 17.53 -13.73 7.75
N ILE A 397 17.21 -14.99 7.52
CA ILE A 397 18.15 -16.11 7.59
C ILE A 397 17.97 -17.00 6.36
N GLN A 398 19.08 -17.52 5.84
CA GLN A 398 19.11 -18.43 4.70
C GLN A 398 20.19 -19.48 4.95
N PHE A 399 19.87 -20.75 4.72
CA PHE A 399 20.78 -21.85 4.96
C PHE A 399 20.54 -23.00 3.98
N THR A 400 21.57 -23.83 3.79
CA THR A 400 21.47 -25.06 2.98
C THR A 400 22.09 -26.25 3.72
N ASP A 401 21.76 -27.47 3.26
CA ASP A 401 22.38 -28.71 3.72
C ASP A 401 23.85 -28.86 3.23
N ASN A 402 24.29 -28.02 2.32
CA ASN A 402 25.67 -27.94 1.83
C ASN A 402 26.54 -26.95 2.61
N ASN A 403 26.30 -26.76 3.93
CA ASN A 403 27.08 -25.92 4.81
C ASN A 403 27.16 -24.43 4.40
N TYR A 404 26.09 -23.89 3.82
CA TYR A 404 25.92 -22.45 3.63
C TYR A 404 24.97 -21.89 4.69
N LEU A 405 25.34 -20.77 5.29
CA LEU A 405 24.51 -20.03 6.22
C LEU A 405 24.70 -18.52 6.00
N ALA A 406 23.59 -17.79 5.89
CA ALA A 406 23.60 -16.34 5.86
C ALA A 406 22.55 -15.76 6.80
N GLY A 407 22.87 -14.62 7.41
CA GLY A 407 21.97 -13.83 8.25
C GLY A 407 22.02 -12.37 7.85
N LEU A 408 20.84 -11.73 7.82
CA LEU A 408 20.67 -10.33 7.46
C LEU A 408 19.97 -9.56 8.57
N LEU A 409 20.45 -8.35 8.83
CA LEU A 409 19.78 -7.35 9.67
C LEU A 409 19.73 -6.02 8.91
N GLY A 410 18.57 -5.38 8.94
CA GLY A 410 18.37 -4.12 8.24
C GLY A 410 17.37 -3.19 8.91
N VAL A 411 17.42 -1.93 8.50
CA VAL A 411 16.51 -0.88 8.92
C VAL A 411 16.07 -0.03 7.74
N GLY A 412 14.76 0.19 7.61
CA GLY A 412 14.16 1.18 6.73
C GLY A 412 13.90 2.47 7.48
N ILE A 413 14.17 3.62 6.85
CA ILE A 413 14.09 4.95 7.46
C ILE A 413 13.31 5.87 6.51
N ASN A 414 12.22 6.46 6.99
CA ASN A 414 11.43 7.45 6.25
C ASN A 414 11.85 8.87 6.66
N THR A 415 12.30 9.69 5.69
CA THR A 415 12.75 11.06 5.95
C THR A 415 12.19 12.04 4.92
N SER A 416 12.31 13.35 5.17
CA SER A 416 11.93 14.41 4.21
C SER A 416 12.78 14.41 2.93
N ILE A 417 14.02 13.90 2.99
CA ILE A 417 14.91 13.79 1.83
C ILE A 417 14.77 12.46 1.08
N GLY A 418 13.82 11.61 1.48
CA GLY A 418 13.53 10.31 0.86
C GLY A 418 13.48 9.17 1.87
N ALA A 419 13.13 8.00 1.38
CA ALA A 419 13.18 6.76 2.14
C ALA A 419 14.48 6.01 1.86
N PHE A 420 15.08 5.53 2.93
CA PHE A 420 16.31 4.74 2.89
C PHE A 420 16.06 3.35 3.45
N ALA A 421 16.77 2.36 2.93
CA ALA A 421 16.95 1.08 3.61
C ALA A 421 18.45 0.78 3.66
N VAL A 422 18.92 0.36 4.83
CA VAL A 422 20.31 -0.02 5.06
C VAL A 422 20.31 -1.40 5.70
N ASP A 423 21.07 -2.32 5.13
CA ASP A 423 21.22 -3.66 5.68
C ASP A 423 22.65 -4.20 5.58
N VAL A 424 22.92 -5.16 6.44
CA VAL A 424 24.12 -5.96 6.44
C VAL A 424 23.77 -7.44 6.41
N THR A 425 24.36 -8.16 5.48
CA THR A 425 24.29 -9.62 5.38
C THR A 425 25.64 -10.20 5.74
N HIS A 426 25.66 -11.16 6.63
CA HIS A 426 26.83 -11.99 6.93
C HIS A 426 26.61 -13.38 6.38
N SER A 427 27.56 -13.91 5.61
CA SER A 427 27.51 -15.28 5.07
C SER A 427 28.73 -16.09 5.45
N ARG A 428 28.51 -17.41 5.57
CA ARG A 428 29.53 -18.42 5.75
C ARG A 428 29.23 -19.59 4.82
N ALA A 429 30.21 -20.00 4.02
CA ALA A 429 30.17 -21.13 3.12
C ALA A 429 31.42 -22.02 3.31
N GLU A 430 31.24 -23.31 3.52
CA GLU A 430 32.31 -24.29 3.58
C GLU A 430 32.44 -24.99 2.23
N ILE A 431 33.51 -24.68 1.49
CA ILE A 431 33.76 -25.31 0.18
C ILE A 431 34.60 -26.59 0.40
N PRO A 432 34.16 -27.74 -0.12
CA PRO A 432 34.94 -28.98 -0.03
C PRO A 432 36.36 -28.79 -0.60
N ASP A 433 37.35 -29.32 0.08
CA ASP A 433 38.76 -29.29 -0.29
C ASP A 433 39.39 -27.91 -0.48
N ASP A 434 38.68 -26.83 -0.05
CA ASP A 434 39.14 -25.45 -0.02
C ASP A 434 38.90 -24.84 1.39
N LYS A 435 38.99 -23.52 1.50
CA LYS A 435 38.78 -22.78 2.76
C LYS A 435 37.30 -22.54 3.02
N THR A 436 36.99 -22.24 4.26
CA THR A 436 35.71 -21.62 4.62
C THR A 436 35.74 -20.15 4.22
N TYR A 437 34.77 -19.74 3.37
CA TYR A 437 34.55 -18.36 2.99
C TYR A 437 33.60 -17.70 4.00
N GLN A 438 33.98 -16.55 4.51
CA GLN A 438 33.18 -15.81 5.49
C GLN A 438 33.32 -14.31 5.26
N GLY A 439 32.20 -13.64 5.04
CA GLY A 439 32.23 -12.23 4.69
C GLY A 439 30.93 -11.49 4.96
N GLN A 440 30.92 -10.21 4.64
CA GLN A 440 29.77 -9.32 4.79
C GLN A 440 29.46 -8.61 3.47
N SER A 441 28.16 -8.36 3.26
CA SER A 441 27.64 -7.49 2.22
C SER A 441 26.83 -6.37 2.87
N TYR A 442 27.07 -5.14 2.45
CA TYR A 442 26.37 -3.93 2.91
C TYR A 442 25.57 -3.38 1.75
N ARG A 443 24.27 -3.11 1.97
CA ARG A 443 23.38 -2.56 0.96
C ARG A 443 22.73 -1.28 1.49
N VAL A 444 22.68 -0.26 0.65
CA VAL A 444 21.95 0.98 0.90
C VAL A 444 21.02 1.21 -0.28
N THR A 445 19.75 1.41 -0.01
CA THR A 445 18.72 1.72 -1.02
C THR A 445 18.09 3.06 -0.70
N TRP A 446 17.81 3.86 -1.71
CA TRP A 446 17.17 5.16 -1.59
C TRP A 446 16.07 5.33 -2.64
N ASN A 447 14.95 5.94 -2.23
CA ASN A 447 13.83 6.27 -3.10
C ASN A 447 13.33 7.68 -2.79
N LYS A 448 13.06 8.48 -3.82
CA LYS A 448 12.51 9.84 -3.70
C LYS A 448 11.74 10.26 -4.94
N LEU A 449 10.58 10.88 -4.72
CA LEU A 449 9.86 11.66 -5.72
C LEU A 449 10.08 13.15 -5.43
N PHE A 450 10.56 13.89 -6.43
CA PHE A 450 10.65 15.34 -6.43
C PHE A 450 9.37 15.92 -7.02
N GLN A 451 8.56 16.54 -6.20
CA GLN A 451 7.20 16.97 -6.56
C GLN A 451 7.19 18.08 -7.61
N ASP A 452 8.09 19.04 -7.48
CA ASP A 452 8.14 20.23 -8.37
C ASP A 452 8.39 19.87 -9.82
N THR A 453 9.16 18.81 -10.07
CA THR A 453 9.54 18.35 -11.41
C THR A 453 8.86 17.05 -11.82
N GLY A 454 8.20 16.34 -10.88
CA GLY A 454 7.69 15.00 -11.09
C GLY A 454 8.78 13.93 -11.24
N THR A 455 10.06 14.28 -11.03
CA THR A 455 11.18 13.36 -11.15
C THR A 455 11.11 12.30 -10.06
N SER A 456 11.08 11.02 -10.43
CA SER A 456 11.14 9.93 -9.47
C SER A 456 12.42 9.12 -9.59
N PHE A 457 13.13 9.00 -8.47
CA PHE A 457 14.16 7.99 -8.29
C PHE A 457 13.46 6.76 -7.71
N ASN A 458 13.14 5.80 -8.56
CA ASN A 458 12.41 4.60 -8.16
C ASN A 458 13.32 3.63 -7.41
N LEU A 459 14.60 3.62 -7.77
CA LEU A 459 15.62 2.83 -7.12
C LEU A 459 16.96 3.53 -7.31
N ALA A 460 17.65 3.78 -6.20
CA ALA A 460 19.09 4.04 -6.18
C ALA A 460 19.66 3.12 -5.10
N ALA A 461 20.42 2.12 -5.50
CA ALA A 461 20.94 1.11 -4.60
C ALA A 461 22.46 0.99 -4.78
N TYR A 462 23.15 0.87 -3.66
CA TYR A 462 24.57 0.55 -3.62
C TYR A 462 24.82 -0.65 -2.72
N ARG A 463 25.55 -1.65 -3.23
CA ARG A 463 25.98 -2.83 -2.49
C ARG A 463 27.50 -2.89 -2.52
N TYR A 464 28.10 -3.11 -1.37
CA TYR A 464 29.52 -3.46 -1.22
C TYR A 464 29.64 -4.80 -0.53
N SER A 465 30.45 -5.71 -1.08
CA SER A 465 30.70 -7.03 -0.50
C SER A 465 32.21 -7.22 -0.24
N THR A 466 32.55 -7.77 0.91
CA THR A 466 33.93 -8.12 1.23
C THR A 466 34.42 -9.27 0.36
N GLN A 467 35.73 -9.44 0.24
CA GLN A 467 36.35 -10.43 -0.68
C GLN A 467 35.89 -11.88 -0.45
N ASP A 468 35.66 -12.27 0.80
CA ASP A 468 35.24 -13.63 1.17
C ASP A 468 33.72 -13.74 1.41
N TYR A 469 32.94 -12.71 1.02
CA TYR A 469 31.48 -12.81 1.00
C TYR A 469 31.04 -13.61 -0.22
N LEU A 470 30.17 -14.62 0.01
CA LEU A 470 29.47 -15.35 -1.04
C LEU A 470 27.96 -15.22 -0.85
N GLY A 471 27.24 -14.86 -1.92
CA GLY A 471 25.80 -15.03 -2.00
C GLY A 471 25.44 -16.52 -2.10
N LEU A 472 24.17 -16.87 -1.95
CA LEU A 472 23.78 -18.30 -2.02
C LEU A 472 24.16 -18.94 -3.35
N HIS A 473 23.78 -18.31 -4.47
CA HIS A 473 24.08 -18.83 -5.80
C HIS A 473 25.59 -19.07 -6.00
N ASP A 474 26.41 -18.07 -5.68
CA ASP A 474 27.86 -18.15 -5.78
C ASP A 474 28.45 -19.31 -4.93
N ALA A 475 27.94 -19.44 -3.70
CA ALA A 475 28.38 -20.49 -2.79
C ALA A 475 28.00 -21.88 -3.33
N LEU A 476 26.77 -22.04 -3.86
CA LEU A 476 26.29 -23.30 -4.39
C LEU A 476 27.06 -23.73 -5.64
N VAL A 477 27.36 -22.81 -6.57
CA VAL A 477 28.17 -23.08 -7.76
C VAL A 477 29.55 -23.56 -7.34
N LEU A 478 30.24 -22.87 -6.45
CA LEU A 478 31.56 -23.25 -5.96
C LEU A 478 31.56 -24.62 -5.23
N ILE A 479 30.54 -24.87 -4.41
CA ILE A 479 30.40 -26.17 -3.72
C ILE A 479 30.13 -27.31 -4.72
N ASP A 480 29.28 -27.08 -5.73
CA ASP A 480 28.92 -28.06 -6.74
C ASP A 480 30.14 -28.40 -7.63
N ASP A 481 30.88 -27.38 -8.05
CA ASP A 481 32.12 -27.54 -8.81
C ASP A 481 33.17 -28.30 -8.01
N ALA A 482 33.40 -27.97 -6.75
CA ALA A 482 34.33 -28.66 -5.87
C ALA A 482 33.98 -30.16 -5.65
N LYS A 483 32.71 -30.54 -5.78
CA LYS A 483 32.25 -31.93 -5.64
C LYS A 483 32.35 -32.75 -6.92
N HIS A 484 32.27 -32.11 -8.09
CA HIS A 484 32.06 -32.81 -9.37
C HIS A 484 33.17 -32.60 -10.39
N LEU A 485 34.02 -31.59 -10.26
CA LEU A 485 35.15 -31.32 -11.14
C LEU A 485 36.42 -32.07 -10.68
N SER A 486 37.33 -32.27 -11.58
CA SER A 486 38.68 -32.80 -11.24
C SER A 486 39.50 -31.73 -10.50
N ALA A 487 40.42 -32.15 -9.66
CA ALA A 487 41.23 -31.25 -8.82
C ALA A 487 41.98 -30.15 -9.61
N ASP A 488 42.29 -30.37 -10.89
CA ASP A 488 42.96 -29.39 -11.75
C ASP A 488 41.96 -28.42 -12.39
N GLU A 489 40.73 -28.87 -12.71
CA GLU A 489 39.64 -28.03 -13.20
C GLU A 489 39.07 -27.15 -12.10
N ASP A 490 38.91 -27.67 -10.86
CA ASP A 490 38.44 -26.93 -9.69
C ASP A 490 39.28 -25.70 -9.39
N LYS A 491 40.62 -25.87 -9.41
CA LYS A 491 41.53 -24.74 -9.12
C LYS A 491 41.41 -23.62 -10.16
N ASN A 492 41.17 -23.97 -11.41
CA ASN A 492 41.03 -23.01 -12.49
C ASN A 492 39.68 -22.28 -12.40
N THR A 493 38.60 -22.99 -12.10
CA THR A 493 37.26 -22.41 -11.92
C THR A 493 37.20 -21.47 -10.70
N MET A 494 37.73 -21.88 -9.56
CA MET A 494 37.78 -21.07 -8.36
C MET A 494 38.64 -19.79 -8.50
N GLN A 495 39.71 -19.86 -9.30
CA GLN A 495 40.57 -18.71 -9.57
C GLN A 495 39.92 -17.70 -10.52
N THR A 496 39.06 -18.15 -11.44
CA THR A 496 38.40 -17.33 -12.46
C THR A 496 37.03 -16.86 -12.04
N TYR A 497 36.46 -17.39 -10.95
CA TYR A 497 35.13 -16.99 -10.51
C TYR A 497 35.09 -15.51 -10.04
N SER A 498 34.30 -14.69 -10.74
CA SER A 498 34.22 -13.25 -10.53
C SER A 498 33.23 -12.90 -9.41
N ARG A 499 33.71 -12.80 -8.17
CA ARG A 499 32.88 -12.41 -7.00
C ARG A 499 32.57 -10.93 -7.00
N MET A 500 31.30 -10.57 -6.80
CA MET A 500 30.85 -9.18 -6.74
C MET A 500 31.52 -8.42 -5.60
N LYS A 501 32.09 -7.26 -5.92
CA LYS A 501 32.70 -6.32 -4.97
C LYS A 501 31.81 -5.11 -4.73
N ASN A 502 31.46 -4.39 -5.78
CA ASN A 502 30.59 -3.25 -5.73
C ASN A 502 29.48 -3.40 -6.76
N GLN A 503 28.30 -2.93 -6.42
CA GLN A 503 27.20 -2.79 -7.38
C GLN A 503 26.49 -1.48 -7.11
N PHE A 504 26.31 -0.68 -8.16
CA PHE A 504 25.47 0.51 -8.13
C PHE A 504 24.38 0.36 -9.18
N THR A 505 23.14 0.60 -8.78
CA THR A 505 21.97 0.55 -9.67
C THR A 505 21.16 1.81 -9.47
N VAL A 506 20.70 2.42 -10.57
CA VAL A 506 19.82 3.60 -10.54
C VAL A 506 18.71 3.46 -11.57
N SER A 507 17.51 3.91 -11.22
CA SER A 507 16.37 4.02 -12.12
C SER A 507 15.66 5.35 -11.87
N ILE A 508 15.56 6.17 -12.92
CA ILE A 508 14.99 7.51 -12.87
C ILE A 508 13.87 7.58 -13.91
N ASN A 509 12.74 8.10 -13.51
CA ASN A 509 11.66 8.44 -14.43
C ASN A 509 11.37 9.94 -14.34
N GLN A 510 11.33 10.61 -15.48
CA GLN A 510 11.09 12.04 -15.62
C GLN A 510 9.93 12.29 -16.57
N PRO A 511 8.73 12.61 -16.09
CA PRO A 511 7.67 13.14 -16.94
C PRO A 511 8.04 14.54 -17.41
N LEU A 512 7.86 14.79 -18.70
CA LEU A 512 8.19 16.06 -19.34
C LEU A 512 6.92 16.90 -19.51
N ASN A 513 6.42 17.45 -18.40
CA ASN A 513 5.26 18.34 -18.37
C ASN A 513 5.73 19.80 -18.34
N ILE A 514 5.57 20.52 -19.46
CA ILE A 514 5.99 21.93 -19.59
C ILE A 514 4.76 22.77 -19.90
N ALA A 515 4.49 23.79 -19.10
CA ALA A 515 3.37 24.73 -19.28
C ALA A 515 2.00 24.02 -19.45
N TYR A 516 1.73 22.95 -18.69
CA TYR A 516 0.52 22.10 -18.73
C TYR A 516 0.37 21.23 -20.00
N GLU A 517 1.38 21.17 -20.84
CA GLU A 517 1.43 20.25 -21.98
C GLU A 517 2.31 19.03 -21.65
N ASP A 518 1.83 17.84 -22.03
CA ASP A 518 2.56 16.58 -21.90
C ASP A 518 3.49 16.41 -23.10
N TYR A 519 4.79 16.45 -22.85
CA TYR A 519 5.83 16.16 -23.85
C TYR A 519 6.35 14.72 -23.77
N GLY A 520 5.69 13.85 -22.98
CA GLY A 520 6.08 12.47 -22.81
C GLY A 520 6.89 12.23 -21.54
N SER A 521 7.53 11.09 -21.45
CA SER A 521 8.36 10.69 -20.32
C SER A 521 9.73 10.18 -20.76
N LEU A 522 10.74 10.54 -19.99
CA LEU A 522 12.11 10.06 -20.12
C LEU A 522 12.38 9.05 -19.02
N PHE A 523 12.87 7.88 -19.38
CA PHE A 523 13.32 6.84 -18.47
C PHE A 523 14.83 6.65 -18.63
N ILE A 524 15.54 6.60 -17.51
CA ILE A 524 16.98 6.33 -17.46
C ILE A 524 17.19 5.24 -16.41
N SER A 525 17.84 4.15 -16.79
CA SER A 525 18.35 3.18 -15.83
C SER A 525 19.80 2.84 -16.13
N GLY A 526 20.53 2.47 -15.09
CA GLY A 526 21.91 2.03 -15.22
C GLY A 526 22.31 1.14 -14.06
N SER A 527 23.21 0.21 -14.36
CA SER A 527 23.89 -0.61 -13.39
C SER A 527 25.38 -0.64 -13.69
N TRP A 528 26.16 -0.64 -12.63
CA TRP A 528 27.61 -0.82 -12.67
C TRP A 528 27.99 -1.84 -11.60
N THR A 529 28.69 -2.90 -11.99
CA THR A 529 29.13 -3.97 -11.11
C THR A 529 30.63 -4.19 -11.28
N ASP A 530 31.34 -4.18 -10.17
CA ASP A 530 32.77 -4.39 -10.05
C ASP A 530 33.02 -5.70 -9.30
N TYR A 531 34.09 -6.41 -9.65
CA TYR A 531 34.37 -7.75 -9.15
C TYR A 531 35.77 -7.80 -8.50
N TRP A 532 35.98 -8.75 -7.58
CA TRP A 532 37.27 -8.95 -6.92
C TRP A 532 38.33 -9.59 -7.80
N ALA A 533 37.91 -10.41 -8.76
CA ALA A 533 38.83 -11.19 -9.59
C ALA A 533 38.90 -10.73 -11.06
N ALA A 534 37.95 -9.92 -11.53
CA ALA A 534 37.93 -9.40 -12.89
C ALA A 534 38.66 -8.04 -13.00
N ASN A 535 39.27 -7.78 -14.15
CA ASN A 535 39.94 -6.51 -14.43
C ASN A 535 38.98 -5.42 -14.94
N ASN A 536 37.82 -5.81 -15.47
CA ASN A 536 36.81 -4.92 -16.01
C ASN A 536 35.52 -5.00 -15.21
N SER A 537 34.76 -3.90 -15.23
CA SER A 537 33.43 -3.83 -14.61
C SER A 537 32.35 -4.11 -15.64
N ARG A 538 31.32 -4.85 -15.25
CA ARG A 538 30.09 -4.93 -16.06
C ARG A 538 29.30 -3.65 -15.90
N THR A 539 28.93 -3.05 -17.01
CA THR A 539 28.20 -1.76 -17.02
C THR A 539 27.06 -1.81 -18.03
N GLU A 540 25.91 -1.33 -17.64
CA GLU A 540 24.73 -1.28 -18.49
C GLU A 540 24.00 0.04 -18.33
N TYR A 541 23.66 0.68 -19.45
CA TYR A 541 22.83 1.89 -19.48
C TYR A 541 21.65 1.67 -20.42
N ASN A 542 20.49 2.14 -19.97
CA ASN A 542 19.28 2.14 -20.76
C ASN A 542 18.62 3.53 -20.67
N VAL A 543 18.34 4.14 -21.82
CA VAL A 543 17.67 5.43 -21.92
C VAL A 543 16.47 5.27 -22.83
N GLY A 544 15.28 5.47 -22.30
CA GLY A 544 14.02 5.38 -23.02
C GLY A 544 13.27 6.70 -23.02
N TYR A 545 12.65 7.01 -24.14
CA TYR A 545 11.69 8.10 -24.27
C TYR A 545 10.39 7.56 -24.83
N SER A 546 9.26 7.94 -24.22
CA SER A 546 7.94 7.57 -24.71
C SER A 546 6.98 8.75 -24.69
N LYS A 547 6.09 8.80 -25.70
CA LYS A 547 5.05 9.82 -25.78
C LYS A 547 3.78 9.23 -26.39
N SER A 548 2.64 9.53 -25.75
CA SER A 548 1.33 9.30 -26.34
C SER A 548 0.88 10.54 -27.10
N VAL A 549 0.34 10.33 -28.28
CA VAL A 549 -0.20 11.37 -29.17
C VAL A 549 -1.62 11.00 -29.58
N SER A 550 -2.38 11.93 -30.15
CA SER A 550 -3.79 11.71 -30.50
C SER A 550 -4.04 10.53 -31.44
N TRP A 551 -3.07 10.15 -32.26
CA TRP A 551 -3.18 9.05 -33.24
C TRP A 551 -2.53 7.74 -32.77
N GLY A 552 -1.78 7.73 -31.65
CA GLY A 552 -1.10 6.53 -31.17
C GLY A 552 -0.07 6.82 -30.08
N SER A 553 0.92 5.97 -29.96
CA SER A 553 2.08 6.17 -29.08
C SER A 553 3.38 5.78 -29.80
N PHE A 554 4.48 6.42 -29.43
CA PHE A 554 5.79 5.99 -29.89
C PHE A 554 6.78 5.95 -28.70
N SER A 555 7.75 5.07 -28.83
CA SER A 555 8.87 4.98 -27.89
C SER A 555 10.19 4.72 -28.62
N VAL A 556 11.25 5.28 -28.08
CA VAL A 556 12.63 5.02 -28.49
C VAL A 556 13.38 4.55 -27.26
N ASN A 557 14.13 3.46 -27.40
CA ASN A 557 14.92 2.89 -26.33
C ASN A 557 16.35 2.64 -26.85
N LEU A 558 17.34 3.16 -26.11
CA LEU A 558 18.76 3.02 -26.38
C LEU A 558 19.38 2.25 -25.22
N GLN A 559 20.04 1.15 -25.54
CA GLN A 559 20.75 0.34 -24.57
C GLN A 559 22.20 0.22 -24.97
N ARG A 560 23.08 0.30 -23.98
CA ARG A 560 24.51 0.04 -24.11
C ARG A 560 24.99 -0.76 -22.94
N SER A 561 25.71 -1.85 -23.20
CA SER A 561 26.33 -2.66 -22.18
C SER A 561 27.80 -2.95 -22.49
N TRP A 562 28.56 -3.18 -21.42
CA TRP A 562 29.91 -3.75 -21.45
C TRP A 562 29.91 -4.95 -20.52
N ASN A 563 30.40 -6.07 -20.99
CA ASN A 563 30.59 -7.27 -20.17
C ASN A 563 31.93 -7.22 -19.40
N GLU A 564 32.20 -8.24 -18.62
CA GLU A 564 33.41 -8.39 -17.81
C GLU A 564 34.69 -8.52 -18.65
N ASP A 565 34.56 -8.93 -19.90
CA ASP A 565 35.68 -9.03 -20.87
C ASP A 565 35.92 -7.70 -21.58
N GLY A 566 35.09 -6.69 -21.35
CA GLY A 566 35.17 -5.37 -21.97
C GLY A 566 34.53 -5.31 -23.36
N GLU A 567 33.83 -6.36 -23.78
CA GLU A 567 33.06 -6.37 -25.01
C GLU A 567 31.85 -5.47 -24.89
N LYS A 568 31.58 -4.72 -25.94
CA LYS A 568 30.53 -3.73 -25.99
C LYS A 568 29.37 -4.20 -26.87
N ASP A 569 28.15 -4.02 -26.38
CA ASP A 569 26.91 -4.22 -27.11
C ASP A 569 26.06 -2.95 -27.12
N ASP A 570 25.61 -2.53 -28.30
CA ASP A 570 24.75 -1.37 -28.52
C ASP A 570 23.44 -1.83 -29.18
N ALA A 571 22.31 -1.46 -28.58
CA ALA A 571 21.00 -1.75 -29.14
C ALA A 571 20.13 -0.50 -29.20
N MET A 572 19.35 -0.36 -30.26
CA MET A 572 18.34 0.68 -30.42
C MET A 572 17.01 0.08 -30.83
N TYR A 573 15.97 0.38 -30.07
CA TYR A 573 14.61 -0.07 -30.35
C TYR A 573 13.71 1.14 -30.58
N VAL A 574 12.94 1.10 -31.66
CA VAL A 574 11.90 2.09 -31.95
C VAL A 574 10.57 1.36 -32.08
N SER A 575 9.59 1.77 -31.31
CA SER A 575 8.24 1.22 -31.33
C SER A 575 7.23 2.32 -31.64
N VAL A 576 6.30 2.03 -32.55
CA VAL A 576 5.16 2.89 -32.86
C VAL A 576 3.90 2.02 -32.78
N SER A 577 2.96 2.43 -31.94
CA SER A 577 1.66 1.77 -31.78
C SER A 577 0.55 2.71 -32.24
N VAL A 578 -0.23 2.26 -33.21
CA VAL A 578 -1.38 3.01 -33.76
C VAL A 578 -2.64 2.16 -33.58
N PRO A 579 -3.64 2.59 -32.81
CA PRO A 579 -4.90 1.88 -32.71
C PRO A 579 -5.58 1.79 -34.09
N ILE A 580 -6.04 0.61 -34.46
CA ILE A 580 -6.66 0.35 -35.79
C ILE A 580 -7.87 1.27 -36.04
N GLU A 581 -8.61 1.62 -34.98
CA GLU A 581 -9.73 2.58 -35.06
C GLU A 581 -9.31 3.95 -35.60
N ASN A 582 -8.10 4.39 -35.30
CA ASN A 582 -7.55 5.66 -35.80
C ASN A 582 -7.14 5.56 -37.29
N ILE A 583 -6.75 4.36 -37.75
CA ILE A 583 -6.41 4.11 -39.16
C ILE A 583 -7.67 4.03 -40.02
N LEU A 584 -8.73 3.39 -39.51
CA LEU A 584 -9.98 3.16 -40.23
C LEU A 584 -11.00 4.30 -40.11
N GLY A 585 -10.64 5.42 -39.50
CA GLY A 585 -11.49 6.61 -39.41
C GLY A 585 -12.72 6.46 -38.50
N GLY A 586 -12.67 5.55 -37.53
CA GLY A 586 -13.74 5.35 -36.54
C GLY A 586 -13.87 6.56 -35.62
N LYS A 587 -14.88 7.41 -35.81
CA LYS A 587 -15.23 8.46 -34.85
C LYS A 587 -15.72 7.80 -33.56
N ARG A 588 -14.99 7.94 -32.46
CA ARG A 588 -15.53 7.68 -31.12
C ARG A 588 -16.78 8.53 -30.94
N LYS A 589 -17.94 7.90 -30.77
CA LYS A 589 -19.09 8.56 -30.15
C LYS A 589 -18.80 8.65 -28.65
N SER A 590 -18.59 9.87 -28.18
CA SER A 590 -18.48 10.22 -26.76
C SER A 590 -19.78 9.94 -26.02
#